data_58c2c86ec5d5ce8bddc1d4e364ebe120
#
_entry.id   58c2c86ec5d5ce8bddc1d4e364ebe120
#
_cell.length_a   1.000
_cell.length_b   1.000
_cell.length_c   1.000
_cell.angle_alpha   90.00
_cell.angle_beta   90.00
_cell.angle_gamma   90.00
#
_symmetry.space_group_name_H-M   'P 1'
#
loop_
_entity.id
_entity.type
_entity.pdbx_description
1 polymer ?
#
loop_
_entity_poly.entity_id
_entity_poly.type
_entity_poly.pdbx_seq_one_letter_code
_entity_poly.pdbx_strand_id
1 'polypeptide(L)'
;LLAQGTVELEQKVDFVEQKVYSIENDMPLFGAESDELSAHVKRKGVEMLGGKKSEAYKDKKVRQMVYRDIYSQLKREFGIYDDDGKTKSYKALKRKDLADAHEFIDCYTLSAYLQEIICDCNAQIGMDGGACAV
;
A
#
# COMPACT_ATOMS: atom_id res chain seq x y z
N LEU A 1 13.26 21.83 47.37
CA LEU A 1 14.25 22.15 46.34
C LEU A 1 14.71 20.90 45.60
N LEU A 2 15.00 19.83 46.32
CA LEU A 2 15.40 18.60 45.71
C LEU A 2 14.27 17.95 44.89
N ALA A 3 13.04 18.11 45.34
CA ALA A 3 11.87 17.61 44.63
C ALA A 3 11.64 18.32 43.30
N GLN A 4 11.88 19.62 43.23
CA GLN A 4 11.77 20.36 41.96
C GLN A 4 12.80 19.95 40.95
N GLY A 5 14.06 19.76 41.38
CA GLY A 5 15.10 19.29 40.48
C GLY A 5 14.82 17.94 39.88
N THR A 6 14.25 17.03 40.66
CA THR A 6 13.88 15.69 40.17
C THR A 6 12.76 15.76 39.14
N VAL A 7 11.73 16.58 39.39
CA VAL A 7 10.60 16.77 38.47
C VAL A 7 11.08 17.37 37.15
N GLU A 8 11.97 18.36 37.18
CA GLU A 8 12.48 18.95 35.95
C GLU A 8 13.26 17.96 35.09
N LEU A 9 14.06 17.10 35.73
CA LEU A 9 14.80 16.06 35.01
C LEU A 9 13.87 15.05 34.36
N GLU A 10 12.81 14.63 35.05
CA GLU A 10 11.82 13.72 34.50
C GLU A 10 11.11 14.31 33.30
N GLN A 11 10.72 15.58 33.35
CA GLN A 11 10.08 16.27 32.23
C GLN A 11 10.98 16.36 31.00
N LYS A 12 12.28 16.62 31.19
CA LYS A 12 13.23 16.67 30.08
C LYS A 12 13.41 15.31 29.40
N VAL A 13 13.47 14.24 30.19
CA VAL A 13 13.58 12.89 29.67
C VAL A 13 12.35 12.53 28.84
N ASP A 14 11.14 12.79 29.34
CA ASP A 14 9.91 12.53 28.61
C ASP A 14 9.85 13.28 27.30
N PHE A 15 10.28 14.54 27.28
CA PHE A 15 10.31 15.36 26.06
C PHE A 15 11.24 14.74 25.00
N VAL A 16 12.43 14.27 25.39
CA VAL A 16 13.39 13.65 24.49
C VAL A 16 12.84 12.34 23.95
N GLU A 17 12.22 11.53 24.79
CA GLU A 17 11.61 10.27 24.36
C GLU A 17 10.51 10.49 23.33
N GLN A 18 9.63 11.46 23.53
CA GLN A 18 8.58 11.79 22.58
C GLN A 18 9.14 12.28 21.27
N LYS A 19 10.20 13.07 21.29
CA LYS A 19 10.83 13.57 20.08
C LYS A 19 11.47 12.44 19.26
N VAL A 20 12.15 11.51 19.91
CA VAL A 20 12.74 10.34 19.25
C VAL A 20 11.64 9.47 18.63
N TYR A 21 10.55 9.23 19.35
CA TYR A 21 9.42 8.48 18.84
C TYR A 21 8.82 9.13 17.58
N SER A 22 8.64 10.44 17.57
CA SER A 22 8.15 11.18 16.41
C SER A 22 9.08 11.03 15.21
N ILE A 23 10.39 11.11 15.42
CA ILE A 23 11.38 10.95 14.35
C ILE A 23 11.29 9.55 13.74
N GLU A 24 11.22 8.51 14.57
CA GLU A 24 11.10 7.13 14.10
C GLU A 24 9.83 6.91 13.28
N ASN A 25 8.69 7.45 13.72
CA ASN A 25 7.42 7.29 13.02
C ASN A 25 7.36 8.04 11.69
N ASP A 26 8.10 9.13 11.55
CA ASP A 26 8.14 9.91 10.31
C ASP A 26 9.22 9.43 9.34
N MET A 27 10.06 8.48 9.74
CA MET A 27 11.07 7.91 8.87
C MET A 27 10.44 7.09 7.74
N PRO A 28 11.10 7.02 6.58
CA PRO A 28 10.69 6.10 5.51
C PRO A 28 10.78 4.64 5.96
N LEU A 29 10.12 3.76 5.23
CA LEU A 29 10.13 2.33 5.50
C LEU A 29 11.55 1.77 5.38
N PHE A 30 11.88 0.80 6.24
CA PHE A 30 13.06 -0.02 6.04
C PHE A 30 12.88 -0.92 4.82
N GLY A 31 14.00 -1.42 4.27
CA GLY A 31 13.95 -2.30 3.10
C GLY A 31 13.02 -3.50 3.27
N ALA A 32 13.09 -4.15 4.43
CA ALA A 32 12.23 -5.30 4.73
C ALA A 32 10.74 -4.91 4.77
N GLU A 33 10.43 -3.75 5.33
CA GLU A 33 9.06 -3.25 5.41
C GLU A 33 8.51 -2.90 4.03
N SER A 34 9.33 -2.28 3.18
CA SER A 34 8.91 -1.94 1.83
C SER A 34 8.73 -3.18 0.96
N ASP A 35 9.58 -4.20 1.15
CA ASP A 35 9.48 -5.48 0.44
C ASP A 35 8.20 -6.22 0.85
N GLU A 36 7.86 -6.19 2.13
CA GLU A 36 6.63 -6.80 2.62
C GLU A 36 5.38 -6.10 2.07
N LEU A 37 5.41 -4.78 2.01
CA LEU A 37 4.32 -3.99 1.43
C LEU A 37 4.17 -4.32 -0.06
N SER A 38 5.26 -4.37 -0.80
CA SER A 38 5.25 -4.74 -2.21
C SER A 38 4.70 -6.16 -2.42
N ALA A 39 5.10 -7.11 -1.57
CA ALA A 39 4.58 -8.47 -1.63
C ALA A 39 3.07 -8.50 -1.37
N HIS A 40 2.59 -7.68 -0.44
CA HIS A 40 1.15 -7.57 -0.15
C HIS A 40 0.38 -7.04 -1.36
N VAL A 41 0.90 -6.00 -2.02
CA VAL A 41 0.30 -5.45 -3.24
C VAL A 41 0.20 -6.54 -4.31
N LYS A 42 1.25 -7.32 -4.51
CA LYS A 42 1.27 -8.39 -5.50
C LYS A 42 0.26 -9.49 -5.17
N ARG A 43 0.17 -9.90 -3.90
CA ARG A 43 -0.83 -10.89 -3.46
C ARG A 43 -2.25 -10.40 -3.74
N LYS A 44 -2.53 -9.15 -3.40
CA LYS A 44 -3.84 -8.56 -3.65
C LYS A 44 -4.13 -8.46 -5.14
N GLY A 45 -3.15 -8.05 -5.93
CA GLY A 45 -3.30 -7.98 -7.38
C GLY A 45 -3.60 -9.35 -7.99
N VAL A 46 -2.91 -10.38 -7.56
CA VAL A 46 -3.16 -11.76 -8.01
C VAL A 46 -4.59 -12.19 -7.68
N GLU A 47 -5.04 -11.89 -6.46
CA GLU A 47 -6.41 -12.18 -6.03
C GLU A 47 -7.43 -11.49 -6.92
N MET A 48 -7.22 -10.21 -7.21
CA MET A 48 -8.12 -9.42 -8.06
C MET A 48 -8.12 -9.89 -9.51
N LEU A 49 -7.01 -10.44 -9.99
CA LEU A 49 -6.92 -10.98 -11.35
C LEU A 49 -7.57 -12.36 -11.51
N GLY A 50 -7.92 -13.01 -10.41
CA GLY A 50 -8.53 -14.32 -10.42
C GLY A 50 -7.59 -15.47 -10.12
N GLY A 51 -6.40 -15.18 -9.61
CA GLY A 51 -5.38 -16.17 -9.27
C GLY A 51 -4.29 -16.29 -10.32
N LYS A 52 -3.20 -16.95 -9.97
CA LYS A 52 -2.03 -17.09 -10.86
C LYS A 52 -2.31 -17.92 -12.12
N LYS A 53 -3.36 -18.73 -12.12
CA LYS A 53 -3.73 -19.55 -13.27
C LYS A 53 -4.69 -18.82 -14.20
N SER A 54 -5.18 -17.66 -13.84
CA SER A 54 -6.11 -16.93 -14.68
C SER A 54 -5.43 -16.33 -15.90
N GLU A 55 -6.19 -16.12 -16.95
CA GLU A 55 -5.66 -15.49 -18.17
C GLU A 55 -5.32 -14.02 -17.93
N ALA A 56 -6.09 -13.35 -17.11
CA ALA A 56 -5.78 -11.97 -16.74
C ALA A 56 -4.41 -11.85 -16.08
N TYR A 57 -4.06 -12.80 -15.21
CA TYR A 57 -2.73 -12.81 -14.59
C TYR A 57 -1.63 -13.09 -15.61
N LYS A 58 -1.88 -13.96 -16.57
CA LYS A 58 -0.91 -14.30 -17.62
C LYS A 58 -0.67 -13.13 -18.58
N ASP A 59 -1.64 -12.25 -18.73
CA ASP A 59 -1.48 -11.06 -19.54
C ASP A 59 -0.68 -10.00 -18.76
N LYS A 60 0.55 -9.79 -19.21
CA LYS A 60 1.46 -8.86 -18.54
C LYS A 60 0.90 -7.45 -18.45
N LYS A 61 0.23 -6.98 -19.49
CA LYS A 61 -0.34 -5.63 -19.52
C LYS A 61 -1.45 -5.47 -18.46
N VAL A 62 -2.36 -6.42 -18.42
CA VAL A 62 -3.47 -6.41 -17.47
C VAL A 62 -2.94 -6.49 -16.04
N ARG A 63 -1.99 -7.40 -15.79
CA ARG A 63 -1.37 -7.54 -14.48
C ARG A 63 -0.70 -6.25 -14.02
N GLN A 64 0.05 -5.60 -14.91
CA GLN A 64 0.70 -4.33 -14.57
C GLN A 64 -0.30 -3.21 -14.33
N MET A 65 -1.41 -3.19 -15.05
CA MET A 65 -2.47 -2.20 -14.83
C MET A 65 -3.03 -2.30 -13.41
N VAL A 66 -3.27 -3.51 -12.94
CA VAL A 66 -3.78 -3.75 -11.59
C VAL A 66 -2.76 -3.30 -10.54
N TYR A 67 -1.52 -3.73 -10.66
CA TYR A 67 -0.49 -3.33 -9.70
C TYR A 67 -0.30 -1.82 -9.68
N ARG A 68 -0.27 -1.19 -10.83
CA ARG A 68 -0.14 0.27 -10.94
C ARG A 68 -1.30 0.99 -10.28
N ASP A 69 -2.51 0.48 -10.45
CA ASP A 69 -3.69 1.07 -9.84
C ASP A 69 -3.64 0.98 -8.31
N ILE A 70 -3.24 -0.17 -7.77
CA ILE A 70 -3.09 -0.33 -6.31
C ILE A 70 -2.07 0.67 -5.77
N TYR A 71 -0.89 0.74 -6.38
CA TYR A 71 0.14 1.68 -5.94
C TYR A 71 -0.31 3.14 -6.09
N SER A 72 -1.00 3.46 -7.17
CA SER A 72 -1.49 4.81 -7.41
C SER A 72 -2.49 5.26 -6.36
N GLN A 73 -3.43 4.39 -6.01
CA GLN A 73 -4.41 4.68 -4.96
C GLN A 73 -3.76 4.77 -3.59
N LEU A 74 -2.80 3.89 -3.32
CA LEU A 74 -2.05 3.90 -2.07
C LEU A 74 -1.31 5.23 -1.88
N LYS A 75 -0.60 5.66 -2.91
CA LYS A 75 0.13 6.92 -2.87
C LYS A 75 -0.79 8.12 -2.68
N ARG A 76 -1.94 8.09 -3.32
CA ARG A 76 -2.94 9.15 -3.20
C ARG A 76 -3.55 9.20 -1.81
N GLU A 77 -3.86 8.04 -1.25
CA GLU A 77 -4.46 7.94 0.08
C GLU A 77 -3.53 8.48 1.17
N PHE A 78 -2.25 8.18 1.07
CA PHE A 78 -1.28 8.59 2.08
C PHE A 78 -0.51 9.86 1.71
N GLY A 79 -0.88 10.51 0.62
CA GLY A 79 -0.31 11.81 0.25
C GLY A 79 1.17 11.77 -0.08
N ILE A 80 1.62 10.72 -0.77
CA ILE A 80 3.03 10.55 -1.11
C ILE A 80 3.32 11.33 -2.40
N TYR A 81 3.61 12.62 -2.24
CA TYR A 81 3.90 13.52 -3.37
C TYR A 81 5.24 14.21 -3.16
N ASP A 82 5.89 14.58 -4.27
CA ASP A 82 7.07 15.43 -4.20
C ASP A 82 6.67 16.91 -4.21
N ASP A 83 7.67 17.80 -4.21
CA ASP A 83 7.43 19.24 -4.16
C ASP A 83 6.73 19.75 -5.43
N ASP A 84 6.83 19.03 -6.54
CA ASP A 84 6.19 19.37 -7.81
C ASP A 84 4.79 18.78 -7.94
N GLY A 85 4.29 18.11 -6.91
CA GLY A 85 2.95 17.50 -6.93
C GLY A 85 2.89 16.15 -7.62
N LYS A 86 4.01 15.57 -8.01
CA LYS A 86 4.07 14.23 -8.60
C LYS A 86 4.18 13.17 -7.51
N THR A 87 3.63 11.99 -7.76
CA THR A 87 3.72 10.92 -6.79
C THR A 87 5.14 10.37 -6.70
N LYS A 88 5.61 10.14 -5.47
CA LYS A 88 6.88 9.48 -5.21
C LYS A 88 6.67 7.96 -5.20
N SER A 89 7.76 7.21 -5.08
CA SER A 89 7.69 5.78 -4.87
C SER A 89 6.95 5.45 -3.56
N TYR A 90 6.27 4.30 -3.51
CA TYR A 90 5.62 3.83 -2.28
C TYR A 90 6.60 3.69 -1.12
N LYS A 91 7.90 3.56 -1.41
CA LYS A 91 8.95 3.49 -0.39
C LYS A 91 9.08 4.76 0.44
N ALA A 92 8.50 5.86 -0.04
CA ALA A 92 8.46 7.12 0.71
C ALA A 92 7.35 7.15 1.77
N LEU A 93 6.54 6.10 1.86
CA LEU A 93 5.53 5.97 2.90
C LEU A 93 6.21 6.03 4.27
N LYS A 94 5.58 6.72 5.21
CA LYS A 94 6.09 6.82 6.57
C LYS A 94 5.79 5.55 7.35
N ARG A 95 6.71 5.17 8.25
CA ARG A 95 6.54 3.96 9.07
C ARG A 95 5.25 3.97 9.89
N LYS A 96 4.83 5.13 10.36
CA LYS A 96 3.58 5.26 11.13
C LYS A 96 2.35 4.85 10.32
N ASP A 97 2.43 4.93 9.00
CA ASP A 97 1.31 4.63 8.11
C ASP A 97 1.33 3.19 7.58
N LEU A 98 2.35 2.41 7.95
CA LEU A 98 2.54 1.07 7.39
C LEU A 98 1.36 0.13 7.66
N ALA A 99 0.86 0.10 8.90
CA ALA A 99 -0.28 -0.76 9.26
C ALA A 99 -1.54 -0.35 8.49
N ASP A 100 -1.79 0.96 8.40
CA ASP A 100 -2.93 1.48 7.66
C ASP A 100 -2.80 1.23 6.17
N ALA A 101 -1.57 1.24 5.64
CA ALA A 101 -1.32 0.92 4.25
C ALA A 101 -1.66 -0.54 3.94
N HIS A 102 -1.28 -1.47 4.81
CA HIS A 102 -1.64 -2.88 4.65
C HIS A 102 -3.15 -3.08 4.69
N GLU A 103 -3.83 -2.40 5.60
CA GLU A 103 -5.29 -2.44 5.69
C GLU A 103 -5.94 -1.86 4.43
N PHE A 104 -5.40 -0.76 3.92
CA PHE A 104 -5.88 -0.15 2.69
C PHE A 104 -5.78 -1.13 1.51
N ILE A 105 -4.67 -1.86 1.41
CA ILE A 105 -4.48 -2.86 0.35
C ILE A 105 -5.52 -3.99 0.49
N ASP A 106 -5.76 -4.46 1.70
CA ASP A 106 -6.75 -5.51 1.95
C ASP A 106 -8.16 -5.07 1.53
N CYS A 107 -8.47 -3.80 1.67
CA CYS A 107 -9.77 -3.25 1.31
C CYS A 107 -9.85 -2.75 -0.13
N TYR A 108 -8.78 -2.91 -0.90
CA TYR A 108 -8.73 -2.44 -2.28
C TYR A 108 -9.79 -3.14 -3.13
N THR A 109 -10.47 -2.37 -3.97
CA THR A 109 -11.43 -2.88 -4.94
C THR A 109 -11.07 -2.35 -6.32
N LEU A 110 -11.33 -3.16 -7.33
CA LEU A 110 -11.08 -2.77 -8.73
C LEU A 110 -12.09 -1.72 -9.18
N SER A 111 -11.63 -0.81 -10.03
CA SER A 111 -12.55 0.07 -10.75
C SER A 111 -13.38 -0.74 -11.75
N ALA A 112 -14.52 -0.21 -12.15
CA ALA A 112 -15.38 -0.88 -13.14
C ALA A 112 -14.62 -1.15 -14.44
N TYR A 113 -13.78 -0.23 -14.85
CA TYR A 113 -12.98 -0.37 -16.07
C TYR A 113 -12.02 -1.56 -15.98
N LEU A 114 -11.30 -1.71 -14.87
CA LEU A 114 -10.39 -2.83 -14.67
C LEU A 114 -11.13 -4.16 -14.51
N GLN A 115 -12.27 -4.15 -13.83
CA GLN A 115 -13.11 -5.33 -13.71
C GLN A 115 -13.53 -5.86 -15.08
N GLU A 116 -13.93 -4.96 -15.96
CA GLU A 116 -14.34 -5.31 -17.30
C GLU A 116 -13.20 -5.93 -18.10
N ILE A 117 -12.02 -5.33 -18.06
CA ILE A 117 -10.83 -5.84 -18.74
C ILE A 117 -10.47 -7.23 -18.23
N ILE A 118 -10.47 -7.42 -16.92
CA ILE A 118 -10.13 -8.70 -16.30
C ILE A 118 -11.16 -9.77 -16.67
N CYS A 119 -12.44 -9.41 -16.63
CA CYS A 119 -13.49 -10.30 -17.05
C CYS A 119 -13.34 -10.75 -18.49
N ASP A 120 -13.07 -9.82 -19.38
CA ASP A 120 -12.88 -10.13 -20.79
C ASP A 120 -11.69 -11.08 -21.01
N CYS A 121 -10.58 -10.84 -20.32
CA CYS A 121 -9.42 -11.72 -20.41
C CYS A 121 -9.72 -13.12 -19.91
N ASN A 122 -10.41 -13.25 -18.81
CA ASN A 122 -10.73 -14.54 -18.20
C ASN A 122 -11.82 -15.28 -18.97
N ALA A 123 -12.71 -14.56 -19.65
CA ALA A 123 -13.77 -15.14 -20.44
C ALA A 123 -13.28 -15.72 -21.78
N GLN A 124 -12.14 -15.27 -22.27
CA GLN A 124 -11.60 -15.75 -23.55
C GLN A 124 -11.29 -17.24 -23.57
N ILE A 125 -11.09 -17.84 -22.43
CA ILE A 125 -10.85 -19.28 -22.36
C ILE A 125 -12.10 -20.06 -22.12
N GLY A 126 -12.98 -19.54 -21.33
CA GLY A 126 -14.24 -20.19 -21.06
C GLY A 126 -15.21 -19.89 -22.16
N MET A 127 -15.18 -20.64 -23.17
CA MET A 127 -16.19 -20.49 -24.19
C MET A 127 -17.59 -20.64 -23.65
N ASP A 128 -17.68 -21.17 -22.49
CA ASP A 128 -18.92 -21.33 -21.84
C ASP A 128 -19.44 -20.15 -21.16
N GLY A 129 -18.79 -19.18 -21.27
CA GLY A 129 -19.22 -18.49 -20.40
C GLY A 129 -19.54 -17.29 -20.17
N GLY A 130 -19.02 -16.58 -20.51
CA GLY A 130 -19.24 -15.30 -20.17
C GLY A 130 -19.48 -15.08 -18.78
N ALA A 131 -19.02 -15.85 -17.99
CA ALA A 131 -19.34 -15.76 -16.61
C ALA A 131 -18.44 -14.79 -15.89
N CYS A 132 -18.34 -13.63 -16.40
CA CYS A 132 -17.87 -12.55 -15.56
C CYS A 132 -19.06 -12.06 -14.75
N ALA A 133 -19.43 -12.85 -13.80
CA ALA A 133 -20.44 -12.43 -12.88
C ALA A 133 -19.81 -11.38 -11.96
N VAL A 134 -20.19 -10.21 -12.13
CA VAL A 134 -19.73 -9.12 -11.29
C VAL A 134 -20.73 -8.90 -10.17
#